data_a8d0f3d018995e94b97179dd822b509d
#
_entry.id   a8d0f3d018995e94b97179dd822b509d
#
_cell.length_a   1.000
_cell.length_b   1.000
_cell.length_c   1.000
_cell.angle_alpha   90.00
_cell.angle_beta   90.00
_cell.angle_gamma   90.00
#
_symmetry.space_group_name_H-M   'P 1'
#
loop_
_entity.id
_entity.type
_entity.pdbx_description
1 polymer ?
#
loop_
_entity_poly.entity_id
_entity_poly.type
_entity_poly.pdbx_seq_one_letter_code
_entity_poly.pdbx_strand_id
1 'polypeptide(L)'
;MSRRVSDEAALSAMSLEELWRLFPVILSESRPEWAEIYRREKEMLESVVPLSRISRLSHFGSTSVPGLAAKPTIDILLEVRPDSFVFETLPLLEKCGFREMHRDEAQMRLVLVKGYAADGFRGQAFHLHVRPCRDWDELYFRDYLAAPPDEAERSA
;
A
#
# COMPACT_ATOMS: atom_id res chain seq x y z
N MET A 1 15.29 -8.07 19.54
CA MET A 1 15.06 -7.16 18.41
C MET A 1 14.16 -7.83 17.39
N SER A 2 13.18 -7.15 16.86
CA SER A 2 12.25 -7.76 15.95
C SER A 2 12.88 -8.00 14.58
N ARG A 3 12.41 -9.03 13.87
CA ARG A 3 12.86 -9.35 12.51
C ARG A 3 12.60 -8.19 11.55
N ARG A 4 11.51 -7.45 11.76
CA ARG A 4 11.16 -6.30 10.94
C ARG A 4 12.25 -5.22 10.95
N VAL A 5 12.82 -4.92 12.11
CA VAL A 5 13.90 -3.93 12.22
C VAL A 5 15.13 -4.40 11.48
N SER A 6 15.45 -5.71 11.56
CA SER A 6 16.58 -6.31 10.85
C SER A 6 16.36 -6.25 9.34
N ASP A 7 15.15 -6.57 8.84
CA ASP A 7 14.80 -6.49 7.43
C ASP A 7 14.90 -5.06 6.91
N GLU A 8 14.40 -4.10 7.66
CA GLU A 8 14.45 -2.69 7.28
C GLU A 8 15.89 -2.21 7.10
N ALA A 9 16.77 -2.53 8.05
CA ALA A 9 18.17 -2.16 7.97
C ALA A 9 18.85 -2.81 6.75
N ALA A 10 18.59 -4.09 6.52
CA ALA A 10 19.16 -4.81 5.39
C ALA A 10 18.70 -4.25 4.05
N LEU A 11 17.41 -3.95 3.91
CA LEU A 11 16.86 -3.37 2.68
C LEU A 11 17.40 -1.98 2.41
N SER A 12 17.58 -1.17 3.44
CA SER A 12 18.13 0.18 3.31
C SER A 12 19.58 0.18 2.85
N ALA A 13 20.33 -0.89 3.14
CA ALA A 13 21.73 -1.02 2.75
C ALA A 13 21.92 -1.60 1.34
N MET A 14 20.86 -2.08 0.71
CA MET A 14 20.94 -2.70 -0.61
C MET A 14 21.05 -1.70 -1.75
N SER A 15 21.80 -2.08 -2.80
CA SER A 15 21.81 -1.33 -4.05
C SER A 15 20.48 -1.52 -4.79
N LEU A 16 20.22 -0.64 -5.76
CA LEU A 16 19.01 -0.74 -6.59
C LEU A 16 18.98 -2.07 -7.35
N GLU A 17 20.13 -2.52 -7.85
CA GLU A 17 20.23 -3.79 -8.56
C GLU A 17 19.89 -4.98 -7.67
N GLU A 18 20.37 -4.97 -6.42
CA GLU A 18 20.05 -6.01 -5.45
C GLU A 18 18.56 -6.04 -5.12
N LEU A 19 17.95 -4.86 -4.95
CA LEU A 19 16.52 -4.74 -4.70
C LEU A 19 15.71 -5.28 -5.88
N TRP A 20 16.12 -4.99 -7.11
CA TRP A 20 15.42 -5.50 -8.29
C TRP A 20 15.51 -7.03 -8.42
N ARG A 21 16.59 -7.64 -7.97
CA ARG A 21 16.70 -9.10 -7.95
C ARG A 21 15.73 -9.73 -6.95
N LEU A 22 15.60 -9.12 -5.79
CA LEU A 22 14.74 -9.64 -4.73
C LEU A 22 13.26 -9.35 -5.00
N PHE A 23 12.97 -8.21 -5.63
CA PHE A 23 11.61 -7.73 -5.85
C PHE A 23 11.36 -7.44 -7.34
N PRO A 24 11.40 -8.49 -8.18
CA PRO A 24 11.20 -8.29 -9.61
C PRO A 24 9.76 -7.83 -9.90
N VAL A 25 9.62 -6.96 -10.90
CA VAL A 25 8.30 -6.51 -11.35
C VAL A 25 7.74 -7.58 -12.28
N ILE A 26 6.88 -8.44 -11.74
CA ILE A 26 6.24 -9.53 -12.46
C ILE A 26 4.75 -9.30 -12.46
N LEU A 27 4.15 -9.25 -13.66
CA LEU A 27 2.69 -9.13 -13.77
C LEU A 27 2.06 -10.49 -13.57
N SER A 28 1.00 -10.51 -12.78
CA SER A 28 0.18 -11.68 -12.53
C SER A 28 -1.20 -11.47 -13.16
N GLU A 29 -1.85 -12.55 -13.56
CA GLU A 29 -3.25 -12.47 -13.96
C GLU A 29 -4.09 -12.00 -12.77
N SER A 30 -5.21 -11.34 -13.05
CA SER A 30 -6.12 -10.88 -12.02
C SER A 30 -6.56 -12.05 -11.13
N ARG A 31 -6.57 -11.82 -9.82
CA ARG A 31 -6.97 -12.83 -8.82
C ARG A 31 -8.14 -12.33 -8.00
N PRO A 32 -9.22 -13.10 -7.93
CA PRO A 32 -10.36 -12.72 -7.07
C PRO A 32 -9.98 -12.59 -5.60
N GLU A 33 -8.95 -13.32 -5.15
CA GLU A 33 -8.48 -13.30 -3.77
C GLU A 33 -7.99 -11.92 -3.32
N TRP A 34 -7.56 -11.07 -4.25
CA TRP A 34 -7.05 -9.74 -3.88
C TRP A 34 -8.09 -8.91 -3.13
N ALA A 35 -9.35 -8.98 -3.54
CA ALA A 35 -10.42 -8.26 -2.84
C ALA A 35 -10.61 -8.78 -1.42
N GLU A 36 -10.53 -10.09 -1.23
CA GLU A 36 -10.66 -10.72 0.10
C GLU A 36 -9.45 -10.41 0.97
N ILE A 37 -8.24 -10.45 0.39
CA ILE A 37 -7.02 -10.10 1.11
C ILE A 37 -7.08 -8.65 1.59
N TYR A 38 -7.52 -7.74 0.71
CA TYR A 38 -7.74 -6.34 1.09
C TYR A 38 -8.75 -6.22 2.23
N ARG A 39 -9.87 -6.93 2.15
CA ARG A 39 -10.92 -6.87 3.16
C ARG A 39 -10.40 -7.25 4.54
N ARG A 40 -9.60 -8.31 4.62
CA ARG A 40 -8.98 -8.75 5.87
C ARG A 40 -8.02 -7.71 6.42
N GLU A 41 -7.21 -7.12 5.53
CA GLU A 41 -6.27 -6.07 5.93
C GLU A 41 -7.00 -4.84 6.42
N LYS A 42 -8.08 -4.47 5.75
CA LYS A 42 -8.94 -3.35 6.15
C LYS A 42 -9.47 -3.56 7.56
N GLU A 43 -9.96 -4.76 7.86
CA GLU A 43 -10.47 -5.08 9.19
C GLU A 43 -9.39 -4.92 10.26
N MET A 44 -8.18 -5.38 9.97
CA MET A 44 -7.06 -5.23 10.90
C MET A 44 -6.71 -3.76 11.12
N LEU A 45 -6.65 -2.97 10.06
CA LEU A 45 -6.36 -1.55 10.15
C LEU A 45 -7.43 -0.83 10.98
N GLU A 46 -8.70 -1.16 10.76
CA GLU A 46 -9.80 -0.58 11.51
C GLU A 46 -9.79 -0.97 12.99
N SER A 47 -9.11 -2.06 13.34
CA SER A 47 -9.00 -2.50 14.72
C SER A 47 -7.92 -1.73 15.51
N VAL A 48 -6.96 -1.09 14.82
CA VAL A 48 -5.86 -0.39 15.47
C VAL A 48 -5.92 1.12 15.28
N VAL A 49 -6.43 1.62 14.16
CA VAL A 49 -6.60 3.05 13.92
C VAL A 49 -7.98 3.47 14.40
N PRO A 50 -8.10 4.49 15.27
CA PRO A 50 -9.42 4.91 15.75
C PRO A 50 -10.37 5.23 14.60
N LEU A 51 -11.54 4.62 14.60
CA LEU A 51 -12.54 4.81 13.53
C LEU A 51 -12.93 6.27 13.36
N SER A 52 -12.94 7.05 14.45
CA SER A 52 -13.23 8.48 14.41
C SER A 52 -12.18 9.28 13.62
N ARG A 53 -11.00 8.71 13.42
CA ARG A 53 -9.92 9.35 12.68
C ARG A 53 -9.86 8.90 11.22
N ILE A 54 -10.57 7.86 10.86
CA ILE A 54 -10.62 7.35 9.49
C ILE A 54 -11.72 8.09 8.72
N SER A 55 -11.33 8.81 7.68
CA SER A 55 -12.28 9.40 6.76
C SER A 55 -12.69 8.39 5.70
N ARG A 56 -11.71 7.68 5.16
CA ARG A 56 -11.93 6.67 4.12
C ARG A 56 -10.79 5.66 4.13
N LEU A 57 -11.12 4.42 3.80
CA LEU A 57 -10.16 3.35 3.63
C LEU A 57 -10.54 2.60 2.36
N SER A 58 -9.65 2.57 1.37
CA SER A 58 -9.98 2.10 0.03
C SER A 58 -8.89 1.22 -0.55
N HIS A 59 -9.31 0.19 -1.30
CA HIS A 59 -8.43 -0.60 -2.16
C HIS A 59 -8.31 0.17 -3.48
N PHE A 60 -7.09 0.47 -3.93
CA PHE A 60 -6.88 1.18 -5.18
C PHE A 60 -5.75 0.53 -5.99
N GLY A 61 -5.33 1.17 -7.08
CA GLY A 61 -4.30 0.62 -7.95
C GLY A 61 -4.79 -0.57 -8.77
N SER A 62 -3.85 -1.23 -9.47
CA SER A 62 -4.17 -2.25 -10.46
C SER A 62 -4.91 -3.47 -9.89
N THR A 63 -4.55 -3.90 -8.66
CA THR A 63 -5.20 -5.07 -8.06
C THR A 63 -6.64 -4.82 -7.63
N SER A 64 -7.07 -3.54 -7.60
CA SER A 64 -8.47 -3.20 -7.28
C SER A 64 -9.39 -3.31 -8.49
N VAL A 65 -8.83 -3.51 -9.70
CA VAL A 65 -9.61 -3.55 -10.95
C VAL A 65 -9.80 -5.01 -11.36
N PRO A 66 -11.04 -5.51 -11.34
CA PRO A 66 -11.31 -6.89 -11.75
C PRO A 66 -10.87 -7.15 -13.18
N GLY A 67 -10.23 -8.28 -13.42
CA GLY A 67 -9.80 -8.70 -14.74
C GLY A 67 -8.52 -8.07 -15.26
N LEU A 68 -7.95 -7.09 -14.57
CA LEU A 68 -6.72 -6.43 -14.99
C LEU A 68 -5.50 -7.20 -14.48
N ALA A 69 -4.58 -7.57 -15.37
CA ALA A 69 -3.30 -8.15 -14.96
C ALA A 69 -2.49 -7.07 -14.22
N ALA A 70 -1.85 -7.45 -13.13
CA ALA A 70 -1.18 -6.50 -12.25
C ALA A 70 -0.02 -7.14 -11.51
N LYS A 71 0.89 -6.31 -11.03
CA LYS A 71 1.85 -6.70 -10.02
C LYS A 71 1.04 -7.08 -8.76
N PRO A 72 1.29 -8.25 -8.14
CA PRO A 72 0.45 -8.74 -7.04
C PRO A 72 0.72 -8.01 -5.72
N THR A 73 0.55 -6.70 -5.73
CA THR A 73 0.70 -5.82 -4.56
C THR A 73 -0.65 -5.17 -4.30
N ILE A 74 -1.11 -5.26 -3.06
CA ILE A 74 -2.36 -4.62 -2.65
C ILE A 74 -2.05 -3.18 -2.25
N ASP A 75 -2.62 -2.23 -2.98
CA ASP A 75 -2.48 -0.80 -2.68
C ASP A 75 -3.69 -0.34 -1.88
N ILE A 76 -3.42 0.28 -0.74
CA ILE A 76 -4.45 0.73 0.20
C ILE A 76 -4.30 2.23 0.41
N LEU A 77 -5.40 2.96 0.36
CA LEU A 77 -5.45 4.38 0.68
C LEU A 77 -6.18 4.56 2.01
N LEU A 78 -5.48 5.17 2.97
CA LEU A 78 -6.05 5.55 4.26
C LEU A 78 -6.11 7.08 4.32
N GLU A 79 -7.30 7.62 4.29
CA GLU A 79 -7.53 9.05 4.45
C GLU A 79 -7.93 9.33 5.90
N VAL A 80 -7.24 10.25 6.55
CA VAL A 80 -7.40 10.49 7.98
C VAL A 80 -7.90 11.90 8.31
N ARG A 81 -8.51 12.04 9.48
CA ARG A 81 -8.93 13.29 10.11
C ARG A 81 -8.39 13.34 11.54
N PRO A 82 -7.92 14.47 12.01
CA PRO A 82 -7.55 15.66 11.25
C PRO A 82 -6.31 15.39 10.38
N ASP A 83 -6.00 16.30 9.46
CA ASP A 83 -4.86 16.16 8.56
C ASP A 83 -3.55 15.87 9.32
N SER A 84 -3.36 16.49 10.48
CA SER A 84 -2.17 16.31 11.31
C SER A 84 -1.99 14.88 11.84
N PHE A 85 -3.04 14.05 11.77
CA PHE A 85 -2.98 12.66 12.23
C PHE A 85 -2.17 11.75 11.30
N VAL A 86 -1.85 12.19 10.08
CA VAL A 86 -1.14 11.37 9.09
C VAL A 86 0.11 10.71 9.69
N PHE A 87 1.02 11.49 10.25
CA PHE A 87 2.26 10.93 10.80
C PHE A 87 2.07 10.24 12.14
N GLU A 88 1.01 10.57 12.85
CA GLU A 88 0.68 9.93 14.13
C GLU A 88 0.17 8.50 13.93
N THR A 89 -0.21 8.13 12.71
CA THR A 89 -0.62 6.75 12.41
C THR A 89 0.55 5.78 12.42
N LEU A 90 1.78 6.26 12.23
CA LEU A 90 2.94 5.39 12.05
C LEU A 90 3.11 4.35 13.17
N PRO A 91 3.11 4.72 14.47
CA PRO A 91 3.26 3.71 15.52
C PRO A 91 2.15 2.67 15.51
N LEU A 92 0.93 3.07 15.13
CA LEU A 92 -0.21 2.16 15.05
C LEU A 92 -0.05 1.18 13.91
N LEU A 93 0.39 1.68 12.76
CA LEU A 93 0.56 0.86 11.55
C LEU A 93 1.75 -0.07 11.67
N GLU A 94 2.77 0.32 12.42
CA GLU A 94 3.91 -0.56 12.71
C GLU A 94 3.46 -1.80 13.48
N LYS A 95 2.45 -1.68 14.31
CA LYS A 95 1.87 -2.82 15.02
C LYS A 95 1.20 -3.81 14.07
N CYS A 96 0.79 -3.36 12.89
CA CYS A 96 0.19 -4.19 11.86
C CYS A 96 1.25 -4.82 10.93
N GLY A 97 2.52 -4.56 11.15
CA GLY A 97 3.61 -5.10 10.33
C GLY A 97 4.07 -4.18 9.20
N PHE A 98 3.50 -2.98 9.10
CA PHE A 98 3.95 -1.99 8.12
C PHE A 98 5.20 -1.28 8.60
N ARG A 99 5.99 -0.77 7.65
CA ARG A 99 7.14 0.09 7.94
C ARG A 99 7.15 1.26 6.96
N GLU A 100 7.67 2.39 7.42
CA GLU A 100 7.75 3.59 6.59
C GLU A 100 8.70 3.37 5.41
N MET A 101 8.23 3.73 4.21
CA MET A 101 9.05 3.71 3.01
C MET A 101 9.37 5.14 2.55
N HIS A 102 8.39 6.03 2.60
CA HIS A 102 8.55 7.41 2.13
C HIS A 102 7.66 8.34 2.93
N ARG A 103 8.16 9.57 3.13
CA ARG A 103 7.44 10.62 3.84
C ARG A 103 7.57 11.93 3.08
N ASP A 104 6.45 12.61 2.88
CA ASP A 104 6.41 13.96 2.33
C ASP A 104 5.72 14.86 3.36
N GLU A 105 6.51 15.57 4.14
CA GLU A 105 5.98 16.41 5.21
C GLU A 105 5.24 17.63 4.67
N ALA A 106 5.66 18.17 3.54
CA ALA A 106 5.04 19.34 2.94
C ALA A 106 3.60 19.06 2.50
N GLN A 107 3.36 17.88 1.95
CA GLN A 107 2.03 17.46 1.48
C GLN A 107 1.30 16.57 2.47
N MET A 108 1.91 16.28 3.62
CA MET A 108 1.36 15.42 4.66
C MET A 108 0.99 14.03 4.12
N ARG A 109 1.94 13.40 3.42
CA ARG A 109 1.77 12.06 2.85
C ARG A 109 2.77 11.10 3.47
N LEU A 110 2.31 9.89 3.75
CA LEU A 110 3.13 8.83 4.31
C LEU A 110 2.87 7.56 3.52
N VAL A 111 3.93 6.88 3.09
CA VAL A 111 3.83 5.61 2.38
C VAL A 111 4.53 4.55 3.21
N LEU A 112 3.81 3.45 3.47
CA LEU A 112 4.33 2.31 4.22
C LEU A 112 4.21 1.06 3.38
N VAL A 113 5.03 0.07 3.70
CA VAL A 113 5.03 -1.21 2.99
C VAL A 113 5.00 -2.37 3.97
N LYS A 114 4.49 -3.51 3.52
CA LYS A 114 4.50 -4.77 4.25
C LYS A 114 4.68 -5.90 3.23
N GLY A 115 5.33 -6.98 3.65
CA GLY A 115 5.58 -8.14 2.78
C GLY A 115 6.93 -8.11 2.09
N TYR A 116 7.79 -7.18 2.44
CA TYR A 116 9.16 -7.08 1.90
C TYR A 116 10.16 -7.46 2.98
N ALA A 117 11.02 -8.41 2.67
CA ALA A 117 12.05 -8.89 3.59
C ALA A 117 13.42 -8.86 2.91
N ALA A 118 14.49 -9.02 3.68
CA ALA A 118 15.86 -9.00 3.16
C ALA A 118 16.14 -10.07 2.11
N ASP A 119 15.37 -11.17 2.13
CA ASP A 119 15.52 -12.30 1.21
C ASP A 119 14.43 -12.34 0.12
N GLY A 120 13.68 -11.26 -0.06
CA GLY A 120 12.64 -11.15 -1.07
C GLY A 120 11.25 -10.91 -0.48
N PHE A 121 10.22 -11.19 -1.27
CA PHE A 121 8.83 -11.06 -0.80
C PHE A 121 8.54 -12.13 0.25
N ARG A 122 7.79 -11.72 1.28
CA ARG A 122 7.36 -12.62 2.35
C ARG A 122 5.87 -12.46 2.55
N GLY A 123 5.10 -13.42 2.01
CA GLY A 123 3.66 -13.35 1.98
C GLY A 123 3.16 -12.31 1.00
N GLN A 124 1.97 -11.80 1.23
CA GLN A 124 1.36 -10.78 0.37
C GLN A 124 2.05 -9.43 0.58
N ALA A 125 2.40 -8.76 -0.51
CA ALA A 125 2.95 -7.41 -0.46
C ALA A 125 1.83 -6.37 -0.43
N PHE A 126 1.99 -5.36 0.42
CA PHE A 126 1.05 -4.25 0.57
C PHE A 126 1.79 -2.92 0.48
N HIS A 127 1.17 -1.94 -0.19
CA HIS A 127 1.56 -0.54 -0.11
C HIS A 127 0.41 0.23 0.53
N LEU A 128 0.70 0.94 1.61
CA LEU A 128 -0.31 1.73 2.32
C LEU A 128 0.03 3.20 2.19
N HIS A 129 -0.89 3.96 1.62
CA HIS A 129 -0.76 5.40 1.48
C HIS A 129 -1.64 6.08 2.51
N VAL A 130 -1.05 6.89 3.38
CA VAL A 130 -1.77 7.65 4.39
C VAL A 130 -1.77 9.12 3.96
N ARG A 131 -2.95 9.71 3.87
CA ARG A 131 -3.14 11.08 3.36
C ARG A 131 -4.25 11.80 4.10
N PRO A 132 -4.26 13.15 4.03
CA PRO A 132 -5.41 13.91 4.49
C PRO A 132 -6.64 13.58 3.64
N CYS A 133 -7.81 13.74 4.20
CA CYS A 133 -9.07 13.34 3.57
C CYS A 133 -9.47 14.13 2.31
N ARG A 134 -8.60 15.02 1.82
CA ARG A 134 -8.86 15.80 0.60
C ARG A 134 -8.09 15.32 -0.62
N ASP A 135 -7.27 14.27 -0.47
CA ASP A 135 -6.42 13.79 -1.56
C ASP A 135 -7.14 12.66 -2.30
N TRP A 136 -7.57 12.95 -3.53
CA TRP A 136 -8.41 12.05 -4.32
C TRP A 136 -7.72 11.43 -5.52
N ASP A 137 -6.45 11.77 -5.78
CA ASP A 137 -5.76 11.38 -7.02
C ASP A 137 -5.75 9.88 -7.24
N GLU A 138 -5.47 9.08 -6.21
CA GLU A 138 -5.42 7.62 -6.33
C GLU A 138 -6.79 7.03 -6.64
N LEU A 139 -7.85 7.60 -6.09
CA LEU A 139 -9.21 7.14 -6.34
C LEU A 139 -9.64 7.43 -7.78
N TYR A 140 -9.26 8.58 -8.30
CA TYR A 140 -9.50 8.90 -9.71
C TYR A 140 -8.76 7.93 -10.62
N PHE A 141 -7.52 7.60 -10.29
CA PHE A 141 -6.74 6.65 -11.05
C PHE A 141 -7.40 5.26 -11.05
N ARG A 142 -7.91 4.80 -9.91
CA ARG A 142 -8.65 3.54 -9.84
C ARG A 142 -9.88 3.57 -10.75
N ASP A 143 -10.66 4.63 -10.68
CA ASP A 143 -11.86 4.77 -11.48
C ASP A 143 -11.53 4.78 -12.97
N TYR A 144 -10.45 5.43 -13.36
CA TYR A 144 -9.96 5.44 -14.73
C TYR A 144 -9.62 4.03 -15.21
N LEU A 145 -8.90 3.25 -14.39
CA LEU A 145 -8.53 1.88 -14.74
C LEU A 145 -9.73 0.94 -14.81
N ALA A 146 -10.81 1.26 -14.11
CA ALA A 146 -12.05 0.49 -14.16
C ALA A 146 -12.93 0.84 -15.37
N ALA A 147 -12.56 1.87 -16.15
CA ALA A 147 -13.24 2.27 -17.37
C ALA A 147 -13.06 1.21 -18.47
N PRO A 148 -13.66 1.40 -19.68
CA PRO A 148 -13.53 0.43 -20.78
C PRO A 148 -12.07 0.03 -21.03
N PRO A 149 -11.82 -1.22 -21.50
CA PRO A 149 -10.47 -1.76 -21.67
C PRO A 149 -9.51 -0.87 -22.45
N ASP A 150 -9.98 -0.18 -23.47
CA ASP A 150 -9.15 0.69 -24.31
C ASP A 150 -8.49 1.81 -23.48
N GLU A 151 -9.24 2.38 -22.54
CA GLU A 151 -8.73 3.43 -21.66
C GLU A 151 -7.77 2.88 -20.62
N ALA A 152 -8.07 1.70 -20.09
CA ALA A 152 -7.18 1.04 -19.13
C ALA A 152 -5.84 0.68 -19.78
N GLU A 153 -5.84 0.21 -21.01
CA GLU A 153 -4.61 -0.11 -21.73
C GLU A 153 -3.74 1.12 -21.96
N ARG A 154 -4.34 2.28 -22.20
CA ARG A 154 -3.59 3.52 -22.38
C ARG A 154 -2.94 4.02 -21.07
N SER A 155 -3.48 3.62 -19.93
CA SER A 155 -2.93 4.00 -18.61
C SER A 155 -1.77 3.12 -18.19
N ALA A 156 -1.70 1.93 -18.72
CA ALA A 156 -0.64 0.99 -18.37
C ALA A 156 0.68 1.38 -19.06
#